data_3cc966faf3f617dbc18fca42c1c2f8f3
#
_entry.id   3cc966faf3f617dbc18fca42c1c2f8f3
#
_cell.length_a   1.000
_cell.length_b   1.000
_cell.length_c   1.000
_cell.angle_alpha   90.00
_cell.angle_beta   90.00
_cell.angle_gamma   90.00
#
_symmetry.space_group_name_H-M   'P 1'
#
loop_
_entity.id
_entity.type
_entity.pdbx_description
1 polymer ?
#
loop_
_entity_poly.entity_id
_entity_poly.type
_entity_poly.pdbx_seq_one_letter_code
_entity_poly.pdbx_strand_id
1 'polypeptide(L)'
;MYRSHTCGELRQEHIGESVTLAGWVQKVRNLGAMTFIDLRDRYGITQIVVEEHSAEETREAAAKLGREFVLQVTGKVIERSSKNPKMPTGDIELAAESIKILNEAQTPPFTIEENSDGGDDLRMKYRYLDLRRPPLQRNMELRHRMAIAIRTFLDKEGFLEIETPYLVGSTPEGARDFVVPSRMNPNQFYALPQSPQTLKQLLMVAGYDRYFQIVRCFRDEDLRADRQPEFTQIDCEMSFVEQEDVLEIFERWAKYMFKDVMNIDFAEPFQRMPWIEAMEKYGSDKPDLRFGMEFHDITDLAHGHSFSVFDDSEYVVGFAATGCAGYTRKQIDALTEYVKRPQVGAKGLVWIRMDEEGNLKSSIDKFFTAEDLKAIAERMEAKPGDLMLVLCGKKFKALTQLCALRLHVGELLGLRDPKKFAPLWVVDFPMFEWDDETERFYAMHHPFTSPKPEDVEYMESDPGRVRANAYDFVCNGTEIGGGSIRIHDAQLQALIFKILGFTPEKAQEQFGFLMNAFKFGAPPHGGLAFGFDRLCSLFGGSESIRDYIAFPKNNAGRDVMLDAPSLIDQSQLDELYLALVKPE
;
A
#
# COMPACT_ATOMS: atom_id res chain seq x y z
N MET A 1 1.33 -34.01 24.00
CA MET A 1 1.59 -32.64 23.53
C MET A 1 3.08 -32.37 23.60
N TYR A 2 3.71 -31.69 22.61
CA TYR A 2 5.16 -31.48 22.61
C TYR A 2 5.64 -30.39 23.58
N ARG A 3 4.74 -29.55 24.08
CA ARG A 3 5.07 -28.47 25.02
C ARG A 3 3.91 -28.19 25.97
N SER A 4 4.23 -27.78 27.21
CA SER A 4 3.26 -27.30 28.19
C SER A 4 3.09 -25.78 28.11
N HIS A 5 4.17 -25.05 27.77
CA HIS A 5 4.21 -23.59 27.65
C HIS A 5 4.93 -23.18 26.37
N THR A 6 4.70 -21.94 25.93
CA THR A 6 5.45 -21.32 24.84
C THR A 6 6.77 -20.72 25.35
N CYS A 7 7.71 -20.45 24.42
CA CYS A 7 9.00 -19.85 24.79
C CYS A 7 8.91 -18.39 25.20
N GLY A 8 7.75 -17.73 25.03
CA GLY A 8 7.52 -16.35 25.43
C GLY A 8 6.67 -16.17 26.69
N GLU A 9 6.16 -17.26 27.25
CA GLU A 9 5.08 -17.21 28.25
C GLU A 9 5.59 -17.18 29.69
N LEU A 10 6.73 -17.81 29.98
CA LEU A 10 7.25 -17.98 31.33
C LEU A 10 7.64 -16.65 32.00
N ARG A 11 7.30 -16.54 33.32
CA ARG A 11 7.58 -15.38 34.16
C ARG A 11 8.05 -15.85 35.56
N GLN A 12 8.34 -14.92 36.45
CA GLN A 12 8.77 -15.21 37.84
C GLN A 12 7.76 -16.06 38.61
N GLU A 13 6.47 -15.97 38.32
CA GLU A 13 5.39 -16.76 38.94
C GLU A 13 5.52 -18.26 38.69
N HIS A 14 6.18 -18.67 37.58
CA HIS A 14 6.40 -20.06 37.21
C HIS A 14 7.66 -20.67 37.87
N ILE A 15 8.43 -19.90 38.68
CA ILE A 15 9.64 -20.41 39.32
C ILE A 15 9.29 -21.60 40.22
N GLY A 16 9.99 -22.70 40.02
CA GLY A 16 9.78 -23.95 40.73
C GLY A 16 8.93 -24.96 39.95
N GLU A 17 8.24 -24.56 38.91
CA GLU A 17 7.45 -25.45 38.07
C GLU A 17 8.34 -26.26 37.14
N SER A 18 7.92 -27.51 36.87
CA SER A 18 8.51 -28.35 35.81
C SER A 18 7.69 -28.15 34.52
N VAL A 19 8.34 -27.65 33.48
CA VAL A 19 7.70 -27.31 32.20
C VAL A 19 8.41 -27.96 31.04
N THR A 20 7.71 -28.13 29.94
CA THR A 20 8.26 -28.59 28.67
C THR A 20 8.09 -27.50 27.62
N LEU A 21 9.19 -27.06 27.02
CA LEU A 21 9.23 -26.13 25.89
C LEU A 21 9.60 -26.87 24.61
N ALA A 22 9.15 -26.35 23.46
CA ALA A 22 9.58 -26.79 22.14
C ALA A 22 9.74 -25.58 21.20
N GLY A 23 10.85 -25.57 20.45
CA GLY A 23 11.18 -24.43 19.58
C GLY A 23 12.47 -24.68 18.80
N TRP A 24 12.98 -23.61 18.23
CA TRP A 24 14.21 -23.56 17.46
C TRP A 24 15.36 -22.98 18.28
N VAL A 25 16.55 -23.56 18.16
CA VAL A 25 17.79 -23.04 18.76
C VAL A 25 18.20 -21.77 18.01
N GLN A 26 18.07 -20.62 18.67
CA GLN A 26 18.57 -19.36 18.11
C GLN A 26 20.06 -19.21 18.31
N LYS A 27 20.55 -19.52 19.53
CA LYS A 27 21.94 -19.34 19.91
C LYS A 27 22.36 -20.37 20.97
N VAL A 28 23.57 -20.85 20.86
CA VAL A 28 24.23 -21.68 21.90
C VAL A 28 25.48 -20.95 22.37
N ARG A 29 25.72 -20.94 23.69
CA ARG A 29 26.90 -20.35 24.31
C ARG A 29 27.45 -21.29 25.35
N ASN A 30 28.71 -21.66 25.19
CA ASN A 30 29.42 -22.48 26.17
C ASN A 30 30.29 -21.57 27.04
N LEU A 31 30.04 -21.56 28.34
CA LEU A 31 30.75 -20.76 29.34
C LEU A 31 31.26 -21.65 30.46
N GLY A 32 32.51 -22.14 30.32
CA GLY A 32 33.07 -23.11 31.22
C GLY A 32 32.33 -24.45 31.17
N ALA A 33 31.82 -24.90 32.32
CA ALA A 33 31.05 -26.14 32.47
C ALA A 33 29.55 -25.98 32.15
N MET A 34 29.08 -24.78 31.82
CA MET A 34 27.66 -24.49 31.55
C MET A 34 27.41 -24.22 30.08
N THR A 35 26.31 -24.74 29.56
CA THR A 35 25.81 -24.43 28.22
C THR A 35 24.50 -23.66 28.34
N PHE A 36 24.45 -22.50 27.68
CA PHE A 36 23.26 -21.67 27.59
C PHE A 36 22.70 -21.76 26.17
N ILE A 37 21.38 -22.02 26.06
CA ILE A 37 20.67 -22.17 24.79
C ILE A 37 19.52 -21.18 24.78
N ASP A 38 19.47 -20.29 23.79
CA ASP A 38 18.32 -19.44 23.56
C ASP A 38 17.35 -20.24 22.67
N LEU A 39 16.24 -20.72 23.24
CA LEU A 39 15.20 -21.47 22.55
C LEU A 39 14.08 -20.52 22.17
N ARG A 40 13.74 -20.47 20.88
CA ARG A 40 12.78 -19.54 20.29
C ARG A 40 11.59 -20.27 19.71
N ASP A 41 10.40 -19.72 19.89
CA ASP A 41 9.21 -20.00 19.08
C ASP A 41 8.59 -18.69 18.57
N ARG A 42 7.37 -18.72 18.05
CA ARG A 42 6.66 -17.52 17.58
C ARG A 42 6.38 -16.52 18.70
N TYR A 43 6.26 -16.98 19.94
CA TYR A 43 5.80 -16.19 21.09
C TYR A 43 6.95 -15.52 21.83
N GLY A 44 8.18 -16.00 21.64
CA GLY A 44 9.35 -15.39 22.27
C GLY A 44 10.54 -16.34 22.41
N ILE A 45 11.41 -16.01 23.35
CA ILE A 45 12.66 -16.71 23.60
C ILE A 45 12.74 -17.02 25.08
N THR A 46 13.11 -18.24 25.46
CA THR A 46 13.50 -18.63 26.81
C THR A 46 14.93 -19.12 26.82
N GLN A 47 15.74 -18.64 27.74
CA GLN A 47 17.07 -19.18 27.98
C GLN A 47 16.95 -20.53 28.69
N ILE A 48 17.62 -21.53 28.14
CA ILE A 48 17.81 -22.84 28.75
C ILE A 48 19.22 -22.90 29.30
N VAL A 49 19.40 -23.44 30.49
CA VAL A 49 20.73 -23.71 31.09
C VAL A 49 20.91 -25.19 31.27
N VAL A 50 22.06 -25.69 30.83
CA VAL A 50 22.55 -27.05 31.09
C VAL A 50 23.77 -26.88 32.00
N GLU A 51 23.68 -27.41 33.22
CA GLU A 51 24.70 -27.27 34.26
C GLU A 51 25.66 -28.48 34.25
N GLU A 52 26.78 -28.35 34.93
CA GLU A 52 27.75 -29.41 35.09
C GLU A 52 27.15 -30.69 35.72
N HIS A 53 26.15 -30.52 36.57
CA HIS A 53 25.45 -31.58 37.28
C HIS A 53 24.24 -32.15 36.53
N SER A 54 23.91 -31.61 35.38
CA SER A 54 22.85 -32.17 34.51
C SER A 54 23.21 -33.58 34.06
N ALA A 55 22.21 -34.43 33.76
CA ALA A 55 22.41 -35.79 33.30
C ALA A 55 23.37 -35.81 32.08
N GLU A 56 24.20 -36.85 32.00
CA GLU A 56 25.18 -36.99 30.91
C GLU A 56 24.55 -36.91 29.53
N GLU A 57 23.41 -37.60 29.35
CA GLU A 57 22.63 -37.56 28.09
C GLU A 57 22.20 -36.15 27.72
N THR A 58 21.81 -35.30 28.71
CA THR A 58 21.41 -33.92 28.48
C THR A 58 22.60 -33.05 28.06
N ARG A 59 23.76 -33.26 28.69
CA ARG A 59 25.01 -32.56 28.35
C ARG A 59 25.51 -32.96 26.94
N GLU A 60 25.46 -34.26 26.60
CA GLU A 60 25.81 -34.74 25.27
C GLU A 60 24.89 -34.22 24.18
N ALA A 61 23.58 -34.15 24.46
CA ALA A 61 22.61 -33.55 23.55
C ALA A 61 22.91 -32.04 23.32
N ALA A 62 23.18 -31.31 24.42
CA ALA A 62 23.51 -29.90 24.35
C ALA A 62 24.80 -29.61 23.56
N ALA A 63 25.79 -30.47 23.65
CA ALA A 63 27.07 -30.35 22.91
C ALA A 63 26.93 -30.50 21.40
N LYS A 64 25.86 -31.16 20.90
CA LYS A 64 25.59 -31.40 19.47
C LYS A 64 24.77 -30.32 18.82
N LEU A 65 24.24 -29.34 19.59
CA LEU A 65 23.28 -28.39 19.09
C LEU A 65 23.88 -27.38 18.10
N GLY A 66 23.21 -27.24 16.98
CA GLY A 66 23.43 -26.18 16.00
C GLY A 66 22.30 -25.15 15.98
N ARG A 67 22.54 -24.02 15.31
CA ARG A 67 21.50 -23.01 15.06
C ARG A 67 20.32 -23.65 14.30
N GLU A 68 19.11 -23.23 14.65
CA GLU A 68 17.84 -23.66 14.05
C GLU A 68 17.50 -25.14 14.24
N PHE A 69 18.25 -25.91 15.06
CA PHE A 69 17.82 -27.23 15.48
C PHE A 69 16.48 -27.13 16.22
N VAL A 70 15.58 -28.06 15.99
CA VAL A 70 14.29 -28.13 16.66
C VAL A 70 14.42 -29.01 17.90
N LEU A 71 14.12 -28.43 19.06
CA LEU A 71 14.24 -29.09 20.33
C LEU A 71 12.91 -29.20 21.07
N GLN A 72 12.82 -30.24 21.89
CA GLN A 72 11.95 -30.33 23.05
C GLN A 72 12.84 -30.38 24.30
N VAL A 73 12.58 -29.49 25.25
CA VAL A 73 13.34 -29.40 26.50
C VAL A 73 12.38 -29.44 27.68
N THR A 74 12.59 -30.40 28.58
CA THR A 74 11.87 -30.45 29.86
C THR A 74 12.83 -30.06 30.96
N GLY A 75 12.36 -29.27 31.91
CA GLY A 75 13.18 -28.80 33.00
C GLY A 75 12.41 -27.97 34.02
N LYS A 76 13.12 -27.49 35.02
CA LYS A 76 12.58 -26.66 36.08
C LYS A 76 12.82 -25.19 35.81
N VAL A 77 11.79 -24.36 35.96
CA VAL A 77 11.93 -22.90 35.85
C VAL A 77 12.67 -22.40 37.11
N ILE A 78 13.74 -21.68 36.88
CA ILE A 78 14.57 -21.08 37.97
C ILE A 78 14.74 -19.57 37.72
N GLU A 79 15.10 -18.85 38.76
CA GLU A 79 15.46 -17.44 38.65
C GLU A 79 16.81 -17.30 37.94
N ARG A 80 16.88 -16.41 36.98
CA ARG A 80 18.10 -16.15 36.21
C ARG A 80 19.12 -15.41 37.03
N SER A 81 20.35 -15.91 37.06
CA SER A 81 21.46 -15.29 37.80
C SER A 81 21.84 -13.91 37.25
N SER A 82 21.74 -13.71 35.94
CA SER A 82 21.99 -12.43 35.28
C SER A 82 20.73 -12.03 34.47
N LYS A 83 19.89 -11.20 35.07
CA LYS A 83 18.62 -10.75 34.51
C LYS A 83 18.83 -9.95 33.22
N ASN A 84 17.94 -10.14 32.23
CA ASN A 84 17.97 -9.43 30.96
C ASN A 84 16.67 -8.64 30.77
N PRO A 85 16.65 -7.32 31.07
CA PRO A 85 15.43 -6.51 30.95
C PRO A 85 14.94 -6.29 29.51
N LYS A 86 15.72 -6.71 28.52
CA LYS A 86 15.34 -6.61 27.09
C LYS A 86 14.45 -7.77 26.63
N MET A 87 14.24 -8.78 27.47
CA MET A 87 13.42 -9.94 27.15
C MET A 87 12.28 -10.07 28.15
N PRO A 88 11.04 -10.35 27.73
CA PRO A 88 9.92 -10.60 28.67
C PRO A 88 10.16 -11.76 29.63
N THR A 89 10.94 -12.77 29.22
CA THR A 89 11.36 -13.94 30.00
C THR A 89 12.73 -13.76 30.66
N GLY A 90 13.26 -12.54 30.64
CA GLY A 90 14.66 -12.28 31.04
C GLY A 90 14.96 -12.41 32.54
N ASP A 91 13.95 -12.58 33.39
CA ASP A 91 14.10 -12.80 34.83
C ASP A 91 14.25 -14.28 35.19
N ILE A 92 13.89 -15.17 34.26
CA ILE A 92 13.90 -16.63 34.48
C ILE A 92 14.73 -17.37 33.40
N GLU A 93 15.11 -18.58 33.73
CA GLU A 93 15.67 -19.53 32.79
C GLU A 93 15.14 -20.94 33.10
N LEU A 94 15.27 -21.86 32.17
CA LEU A 94 14.87 -23.24 32.32
C LEU A 94 16.12 -24.12 32.58
N ALA A 95 16.28 -24.64 33.80
CA ALA A 95 17.30 -25.65 34.11
C ALA A 95 16.90 -26.98 33.46
N ALA A 96 17.62 -27.37 32.42
CA ALA A 96 17.27 -28.52 31.62
C ALA A 96 17.48 -29.85 32.35
N GLU A 97 16.42 -30.62 32.50
CA GLU A 97 16.45 -32.00 32.97
C GLU A 97 16.65 -32.97 31.81
N SER A 98 16.00 -32.70 30.65
CA SER A 98 16.18 -33.48 29.45
C SER A 98 16.08 -32.61 28.20
N ILE A 99 16.88 -32.97 27.18
CA ILE A 99 16.85 -32.37 25.84
C ILE A 99 16.64 -33.44 24.81
N LYS A 100 15.61 -33.29 23.99
CA LYS A 100 15.35 -34.15 22.83
C LYS A 100 15.50 -33.34 21.56
N ILE A 101 16.42 -33.69 20.70
CA ILE A 101 16.53 -33.16 19.35
C ILE A 101 15.40 -33.78 18.53
N LEU A 102 14.46 -32.95 18.09
CA LEU A 102 13.34 -33.36 17.24
C LEU A 102 13.73 -33.36 15.77
N ASN A 103 14.56 -32.43 15.37
CA ASN A 103 15.13 -32.35 14.04
C ASN A 103 16.42 -31.52 14.03
N GLU A 104 17.37 -31.94 13.24
CA GLU A 104 18.61 -31.21 13.00
C GLU A 104 18.39 -30.19 11.86
N ALA A 105 19.21 -29.16 11.81
CA ALA A 105 19.16 -28.16 10.76
C ALA A 105 20.55 -27.88 10.19
N GLN A 106 20.61 -27.56 8.91
CA GLN A 106 21.79 -26.97 8.31
C GLN A 106 21.92 -25.50 8.78
N THR A 107 23.13 -24.97 8.73
CA THR A 107 23.35 -23.54 9.01
C THR A 107 22.53 -22.70 8.03
N PRO A 108 21.64 -21.80 8.54
CA PRO A 108 20.85 -20.93 7.68
C PRO A 108 21.73 -20.05 6.80
N PRO A 109 21.28 -19.71 5.57
CA PRO A 109 22.04 -18.86 4.66
C PRO A 109 22.13 -17.39 5.09
N PHE A 110 21.38 -16.99 6.11
CA PHE A 110 21.42 -15.68 6.75
C PHE A 110 20.96 -15.77 8.22
N THR A 111 21.21 -14.71 8.99
CA THR A 111 20.82 -14.66 10.41
C THR A 111 19.31 -14.43 10.56
N ILE A 112 18.68 -15.27 11.45
CA ILE A 112 17.25 -15.20 11.77
C ILE A 112 17.09 -14.34 13.05
N GLU A 113 17.29 -13.04 12.88
CA GLU A 113 17.28 -12.04 13.95
C GLU A 113 16.53 -10.78 13.49
N GLU A 114 16.42 -9.77 14.37
CA GLU A 114 15.81 -8.47 14.05
C GLU A 114 16.45 -7.87 12.80
N ASN A 115 17.77 -7.76 12.77
CA ASN A 115 18.54 -7.34 11.62
C ASN A 115 19.16 -8.57 10.96
N SER A 116 18.95 -8.74 9.65
CA SER A 116 19.51 -9.83 8.88
C SER A 116 20.66 -9.34 8.01
N ASP A 117 21.64 -10.20 7.80
CA ASP A 117 22.74 -10.04 6.84
C ASP A 117 22.39 -10.58 5.44
N GLY A 118 21.18 -11.12 5.27
CA GLY A 118 20.68 -11.61 3.99
C GLY A 118 20.12 -10.50 3.10
N GLY A 119 20.58 -10.42 1.84
CA GLY A 119 19.99 -9.56 0.83
C GLY A 119 18.58 -10.03 0.42
N ASP A 120 17.82 -9.18 -0.27
CA ASP A 120 16.42 -9.43 -0.65
C ASP A 120 16.23 -10.74 -1.41
N ASP A 121 17.04 -10.99 -2.44
CA ASP A 121 16.92 -12.21 -3.26
C ASP A 121 17.11 -13.48 -2.45
N LEU A 122 18.09 -13.47 -1.52
CA LEU A 122 18.36 -14.62 -0.65
C LEU A 122 17.22 -14.85 0.33
N ARG A 123 16.68 -13.77 0.93
CA ARG A 123 15.54 -13.83 1.84
C ARG A 123 14.26 -14.28 1.13
N MET A 124 14.05 -13.88 -0.12
CA MET A 124 12.92 -14.34 -0.93
C MET A 124 13.05 -15.82 -1.31
N LYS A 125 14.26 -16.29 -1.64
CA LYS A 125 14.52 -17.70 -1.95
C LYS A 125 14.27 -18.61 -0.74
N TYR A 126 14.66 -18.17 0.44
CA TYR A 126 14.45 -18.89 1.70
C TYR A 126 13.38 -18.20 2.56
N ARG A 127 12.26 -17.81 1.93
CA ARG A 127 11.21 -17.02 2.58
C ARG A 127 10.66 -17.65 3.85
N TYR A 128 10.59 -18.97 3.92
CA TYR A 128 10.18 -19.70 5.12
C TYR A 128 11.16 -19.52 6.31
N LEU A 129 12.44 -19.20 6.07
CA LEU A 129 13.39 -18.80 7.11
C LEU A 129 13.24 -17.31 7.46
N ASP A 130 13.05 -16.46 6.46
CA ASP A 130 12.83 -15.03 6.66
C ASP A 130 11.57 -14.78 7.51
N LEU A 131 10.49 -15.55 7.30
CA LEU A 131 9.27 -15.50 8.10
C LEU A 131 9.45 -15.91 9.58
N ARG A 132 10.57 -16.54 9.97
CA ARG A 132 10.93 -16.78 11.37
C ARG A 132 11.48 -15.52 12.06
N ARG A 133 11.88 -14.52 11.32
CA ARG A 133 12.44 -13.28 11.88
C ARG A 133 11.37 -12.46 12.59
N PRO A 134 11.70 -11.83 13.73
CA PRO A 134 10.73 -11.04 14.49
C PRO A 134 10.01 -9.95 13.68
N PRO A 135 10.66 -9.17 12.77
CA PRO A 135 9.94 -8.16 11.99
C PRO A 135 8.82 -8.74 11.13
N LEU A 136 9.10 -9.86 10.44
CA LEU A 136 8.11 -10.50 9.57
C LEU A 136 6.98 -11.15 10.38
N GLN A 137 7.30 -11.72 11.54
CA GLN A 137 6.28 -12.27 12.45
C GLN A 137 5.33 -11.18 12.92
N ARG A 138 5.86 -10.03 13.37
CA ARG A 138 5.03 -8.87 13.77
C ARG A 138 4.14 -8.38 12.63
N ASN A 139 4.67 -8.34 11.40
CA ASN A 139 3.90 -7.92 10.23
C ASN A 139 2.76 -8.90 9.91
N MET A 140 3.00 -10.21 10.01
CA MET A 140 1.95 -11.21 9.81
C MET A 140 0.90 -11.17 10.92
N GLU A 141 1.31 -10.93 12.18
CA GLU A 141 0.39 -10.75 13.30
C GLU A 141 -0.45 -9.48 13.15
N LEU A 142 0.17 -8.37 12.72
CA LEU A 142 -0.54 -7.13 12.40
C LEU A 142 -1.60 -7.38 11.33
N ARG A 143 -1.21 -8.00 10.21
CA ARG A 143 -2.13 -8.35 9.12
C ARG A 143 -3.31 -9.22 9.61
N HIS A 144 -3.03 -10.22 10.44
CA HIS A 144 -4.06 -11.08 11.02
C HIS A 144 -5.03 -10.28 11.90
N ARG A 145 -4.51 -9.46 12.83
CA ARG A 145 -5.33 -8.61 13.70
C ARG A 145 -6.20 -7.65 12.91
N MET A 146 -5.65 -7.03 11.87
CA MET A 146 -6.39 -6.15 10.97
C MET A 146 -7.52 -6.91 10.26
N ALA A 147 -7.28 -8.11 9.75
CA ALA A 147 -8.31 -8.91 9.09
C ALA A 147 -9.48 -9.26 10.03
N ILE A 148 -9.19 -9.56 11.30
CA ILE A 148 -10.22 -9.81 12.31
C ILE A 148 -11.00 -8.53 12.63
N ALA A 149 -10.31 -7.40 12.83
CA ALA A 149 -10.95 -6.11 13.12
C ALA A 149 -11.88 -5.67 11.97
N ILE A 150 -11.44 -5.82 10.72
CA ILE A 150 -12.24 -5.54 9.52
C ILE A 150 -13.54 -6.33 9.54
N ARG A 151 -13.47 -7.66 9.70
CA ARG A 151 -14.64 -8.53 9.75
C ARG A 151 -15.56 -8.17 10.89
N THR A 152 -14.99 -7.91 12.07
CA THR A 152 -15.77 -7.53 13.25
C THR A 152 -16.58 -6.25 13.06
N PHE A 153 -15.99 -5.25 12.43
CA PHE A 153 -16.69 -3.99 12.15
C PHE A 153 -17.78 -4.19 11.09
N LEU A 154 -17.43 -4.81 9.95
CA LEU A 154 -18.36 -4.97 8.83
C LEU A 154 -19.57 -5.87 9.19
N ASP A 155 -19.34 -6.94 9.96
CA ASP A 155 -20.41 -7.79 10.50
C ASP A 155 -21.40 -6.98 11.37
N LYS A 156 -20.88 -6.14 12.27
CA LYS A 156 -21.72 -5.26 13.11
C LYS A 156 -22.52 -4.23 12.32
N GLU A 157 -21.99 -3.79 11.16
CA GLU A 157 -22.70 -2.89 10.24
C GLU A 157 -23.67 -3.63 9.30
N GLY A 158 -23.82 -4.95 9.44
CA GLY A 158 -24.76 -5.76 8.68
C GLY A 158 -24.26 -6.16 7.29
N PHE A 159 -22.95 -6.11 7.04
CA PHE A 159 -22.37 -6.63 5.81
C PHE A 159 -22.25 -8.15 5.86
N LEU A 160 -22.54 -8.80 4.75
CA LEU A 160 -22.32 -10.23 4.55
C LEU A 160 -21.01 -10.47 3.79
N GLU A 161 -20.16 -11.35 4.32
CA GLU A 161 -18.98 -11.82 3.61
C GLU A 161 -19.40 -12.89 2.60
N ILE A 162 -19.31 -12.57 1.29
CA ILE A 162 -19.74 -13.47 0.22
C ILE A 162 -18.57 -13.68 -0.74
N GLU A 163 -18.17 -14.94 -0.94
CA GLU A 163 -17.13 -15.30 -1.88
C GLU A 163 -17.60 -15.21 -3.33
N THR A 164 -16.72 -14.71 -4.19
CA THR A 164 -16.90 -14.67 -5.64
C THR A 164 -15.89 -15.58 -6.33
N PRO A 165 -16.18 -16.12 -7.53
CA PRO A 165 -15.28 -17.03 -8.22
C PRO A 165 -13.98 -16.34 -8.67
N TYR A 166 -12.88 -17.11 -8.71
CA TYR A 166 -11.62 -16.70 -9.33
C TYR A 166 -11.52 -17.11 -10.81
N LEU A 167 -12.27 -18.09 -11.26
CA LEU A 167 -12.33 -18.47 -12.67
C LEU A 167 -13.52 -17.75 -13.33
N VAL A 168 -13.24 -16.61 -13.95
CA VAL A 168 -14.27 -15.75 -14.57
C VAL A 168 -14.01 -15.56 -16.07
N GLY A 169 -14.90 -14.88 -16.77
CA GLY A 169 -14.62 -14.38 -18.11
C GLY A 169 -13.71 -13.16 -18.06
N SER A 170 -12.93 -12.93 -19.14
CA SER A 170 -12.14 -11.71 -19.27
C SER A 170 -13.04 -10.48 -19.26
N THR A 171 -12.69 -9.50 -18.41
CA THR A 171 -13.38 -8.20 -18.33
C THR A 171 -12.36 -7.07 -18.43
N PRO A 172 -12.56 -6.07 -19.30
CA PRO A 172 -11.62 -4.98 -19.47
C PRO A 172 -11.74 -3.98 -18.30
N GLU A 173 -10.94 -4.15 -17.26
CA GLU A 173 -10.88 -3.27 -16.09
C GLU A 173 -9.60 -2.39 -16.04
N GLY A 174 -8.91 -2.25 -17.18
CA GLY A 174 -7.74 -1.37 -17.31
C GLY A 174 -6.38 -2.06 -17.28
N ALA A 175 -6.23 -3.17 -16.55
CA ALA A 175 -5.02 -4.00 -16.57
C ALA A 175 -5.13 -5.16 -17.57
N ARG A 176 -4.03 -5.88 -17.82
CA ARG A 176 -4.07 -7.15 -18.53
C ARG A 176 -4.49 -8.27 -17.58
N ASP A 177 -5.25 -9.23 -18.13
CA ASP A 177 -5.70 -10.40 -17.40
C ASP A 177 -4.64 -11.50 -17.38
N PHE A 178 -4.53 -12.22 -16.26
CA PHE A 178 -3.97 -13.55 -16.26
C PHE A 178 -5.02 -14.55 -16.78
N VAL A 179 -4.68 -15.34 -17.77
CA VAL A 179 -5.60 -16.28 -18.41
C VAL A 179 -5.26 -17.73 -18.06
N VAL A 180 -6.30 -18.56 -17.87
CA VAL A 180 -6.20 -19.97 -17.52
C VAL A 180 -6.95 -20.79 -18.56
N PRO A 181 -6.29 -21.69 -19.31
CA PRO A 181 -6.94 -22.49 -20.34
C PRO A 181 -7.92 -23.50 -19.73
N SER A 182 -9.03 -23.76 -20.42
CA SER A 182 -10.06 -24.72 -20.02
C SER A 182 -9.88 -26.05 -20.76
N ARG A 183 -9.55 -27.12 -20.04
CA ARG A 183 -9.50 -28.47 -20.61
C ARG A 183 -10.88 -28.98 -21.10
N MET A 184 -11.94 -28.61 -20.38
CA MET A 184 -13.31 -29.05 -20.69
C MET A 184 -13.93 -28.31 -21.88
N ASN A 185 -13.41 -27.13 -22.19
CA ASN A 185 -13.89 -26.29 -23.30
C ASN A 185 -12.67 -25.90 -24.17
N PRO A 186 -12.31 -26.71 -25.17
CA PRO A 186 -11.14 -26.47 -26.01
C PRO A 186 -11.14 -25.08 -26.63
N ASN A 187 -9.98 -24.43 -26.68
CA ASN A 187 -9.76 -23.07 -27.19
C ASN A 187 -10.48 -21.95 -26.40
N GLN A 188 -10.99 -22.25 -25.20
CA GLN A 188 -11.56 -21.25 -24.33
C GLN A 188 -10.71 -21.09 -23.06
N PHE A 189 -10.72 -19.88 -22.50
CA PHE A 189 -9.93 -19.50 -21.36
C PHE A 189 -10.79 -18.86 -20.30
N TYR A 190 -10.50 -19.17 -19.04
CA TYR A 190 -10.88 -18.34 -17.92
C TYR A 190 -9.87 -17.21 -17.78
N ALA A 191 -10.30 -16.11 -17.17
CA ALA A 191 -9.42 -15.08 -16.63
C ALA A 191 -9.44 -15.12 -15.11
N LEU A 192 -8.34 -14.67 -14.48
CA LEU A 192 -8.32 -14.38 -13.05
C LEU A 192 -8.82 -12.94 -12.82
N PRO A 193 -9.71 -12.69 -11.84
CA PRO A 193 -10.39 -11.41 -11.71
C PRO A 193 -9.44 -10.29 -11.28
N GLN A 194 -9.51 -9.14 -11.95
CA GLN A 194 -8.81 -7.93 -11.55
C GLN A 194 -9.43 -7.31 -10.29
N SER A 195 -10.74 -7.47 -10.14
CA SER A 195 -11.54 -7.16 -8.96
C SER A 195 -12.90 -7.90 -9.06
N PRO A 196 -13.68 -8.04 -7.98
CA PRO A 196 -15.03 -8.59 -8.05
C PRO A 196 -16.10 -7.57 -8.50
N GLN A 197 -15.73 -6.47 -9.19
CA GLN A 197 -16.58 -5.32 -9.47
C GLN A 197 -17.94 -5.69 -10.07
N THR A 198 -17.97 -6.49 -11.12
CA THR A 198 -19.22 -6.86 -11.78
C THR A 198 -20.07 -7.82 -10.92
N LEU A 199 -19.42 -8.70 -10.19
CA LEU A 199 -20.08 -9.69 -9.34
C LEU A 199 -20.73 -9.05 -8.11
N LYS A 200 -20.07 -8.09 -7.47
CA LYS A 200 -20.65 -7.37 -6.34
C LYS A 200 -21.87 -6.53 -6.74
N GLN A 201 -21.87 -5.95 -7.95
CA GLN A 201 -23.05 -5.26 -8.48
C GLN A 201 -24.22 -6.25 -8.72
N LEU A 202 -23.93 -7.47 -9.21
CA LEU A 202 -24.94 -8.52 -9.32
C LEU A 202 -25.50 -8.95 -7.95
N LEU A 203 -24.69 -8.94 -6.88
CA LEU A 203 -25.17 -9.19 -5.53
C LEU A 203 -26.14 -8.10 -5.05
N MET A 204 -25.95 -6.86 -5.47
CA MET A 204 -26.91 -5.78 -5.19
C MET A 204 -28.24 -6.02 -5.93
N VAL A 205 -28.18 -6.41 -7.22
CA VAL A 205 -29.39 -6.83 -7.96
C VAL A 205 -30.06 -8.05 -7.31
N ALA A 206 -29.27 -8.94 -6.72
CA ALA A 206 -29.78 -10.11 -6.01
C ALA A 206 -30.37 -9.78 -4.61
N GLY A 207 -30.31 -8.53 -4.15
CA GLY A 207 -30.92 -8.06 -2.92
C GLY A 207 -30.12 -8.31 -1.64
N TYR A 208 -28.81 -8.44 -1.73
CA TYR A 208 -27.95 -8.64 -0.55
C TYR A 208 -27.60 -7.36 0.22
N ASP A 209 -28.11 -6.23 -0.13
CA ASP A 209 -27.98 -4.91 0.50
C ASP A 209 -26.56 -4.47 0.86
N ARG A 210 -25.81 -5.24 1.64
CA ARG A 210 -24.46 -4.93 2.09
C ARG A 210 -23.57 -6.16 1.95
N TYR A 211 -22.59 -6.05 1.05
CA TYR A 211 -21.62 -7.09 0.75
C TYR A 211 -20.21 -6.63 1.10
N PHE A 212 -19.39 -7.56 1.58
CA PHE A 212 -17.95 -7.40 1.56
C PHE A 212 -17.23 -8.73 1.28
N GLN A 213 -15.96 -8.63 0.91
CA GLN A 213 -15.06 -9.77 0.76
C GLN A 213 -13.61 -9.33 0.98
N ILE A 214 -12.82 -10.09 1.73
CA ILE A 214 -11.36 -9.96 1.71
C ILE A 214 -10.87 -10.88 0.59
N VAL A 215 -10.66 -10.30 -0.59
CA VAL A 215 -10.54 -11.01 -1.86
C VAL A 215 -9.14 -10.88 -2.47
N ARG A 216 -8.66 -11.95 -3.10
CA ARG A 216 -7.46 -11.92 -3.94
C ARG A 216 -7.83 -11.38 -5.32
N CYS A 217 -7.05 -10.39 -5.78
CA CYS A 217 -7.15 -9.77 -7.09
C CYS A 217 -5.87 -10.00 -7.88
N PHE A 218 -5.97 -9.99 -9.21
CA PHE A 218 -4.87 -10.34 -10.11
C PHE A 218 -4.76 -9.30 -11.22
N ARG A 219 -3.57 -8.73 -11.43
CA ARG A 219 -3.30 -7.76 -12.49
C ARG A 219 -1.92 -8.00 -13.09
N ASP A 220 -1.85 -8.20 -14.40
CA ASP A 220 -0.60 -8.33 -15.13
C ASP A 220 -0.10 -6.94 -15.55
N GLU A 221 0.54 -6.27 -14.60
CA GLU A 221 1.09 -4.92 -14.73
C GLU A 221 2.56 -4.88 -14.33
N ASP A 222 3.23 -3.77 -14.66
CA ASP A 222 4.59 -3.51 -14.21
C ASP A 222 4.66 -3.43 -12.68
N LEU A 223 5.60 -4.17 -12.11
CA LEU A 223 5.75 -4.29 -10.67
C LEU A 223 6.55 -3.12 -10.08
N ARG A 224 6.13 -2.69 -8.89
CA ARG A 224 6.79 -1.66 -8.07
C ARG A 224 6.80 -2.12 -6.61
N ALA A 225 7.40 -1.31 -5.73
CA ALA A 225 7.45 -1.62 -4.29
C ALA A 225 6.05 -1.77 -3.66
N ASP A 226 5.07 -1.05 -4.19
CA ASP A 226 3.67 -1.01 -3.74
C ASP A 226 2.70 -1.80 -4.66
N ARG A 227 3.22 -2.62 -5.60
CA ARG A 227 2.43 -3.43 -6.54
C ARG A 227 2.91 -4.86 -6.60
N GLN A 228 1.95 -5.78 -6.62
CA GLN A 228 2.15 -7.21 -6.81
C GLN A 228 1.18 -7.71 -7.89
N PRO A 229 1.52 -8.76 -8.67
CA PRO A 229 0.63 -9.30 -9.69
C PRO A 229 -0.61 -9.97 -9.10
N GLU A 230 -0.51 -10.40 -7.85
CA GLU A 230 -1.61 -10.86 -7.01
C GLU A 230 -1.57 -10.10 -5.67
N PHE A 231 -2.69 -9.50 -5.28
CA PHE A 231 -2.82 -8.68 -4.08
C PHE A 231 -4.18 -8.86 -3.44
N THR A 232 -4.35 -8.35 -2.23
CA THR A 232 -5.61 -8.50 -1.49
C THR A 232 -6.33 -7.17 -1.38
N GLN A 233 -7.64 -7.19 -1.67
CA GLN A 233 -8.54 -6.07 -1.42
C GLN A 233 -9.54 -6.41 -0.30
N ILE A 234 -10.00 -5.38 0.42
CA ILE A 234 -11.24 -5.40 1.17
C ILE A 234 -12.25 -4.74 0.25
N ASP A 235 -13.08 -5.54 -0.38
CA ASP A 235 -14.05 -5.08 -1.36
C ASP A 235 -15.44 -5.00 -0.73
N CYS A 236 -16.14 -3.88 -0.93
CA CYS A 236 -17.44 -3.62 -0.30
C CYS A 236 -18.41 -3.01 -1.32
N GLU A 237 -19.71 -3.34 -1.18
CA GLU A 237 -20.77 -2.72 -1.95
C GLU A 237 -22.06 -2.64 -1.11
N MET A 238 -22.85 -1.57 -1.32
CA MET A 238 -24.09 -1.31 -0.59
C MET A 238 -25.19 -0.85 -1.53
N SER A 239 -26.43 -1.28 -1.27
CA SER A 239 -27.64 -0.84 -1.96
C SER A 239 -28.32 0.31 -1.24
N PHE A 240 -29.11 1.10 -2.00
CA PHE A 240 -29.92 2.21 -1.49
C PHE A 240 -29.12 3.28 -0.76
N VAL A 241 -27.97 3.65 -1.33
CA VAL A 241 -27.03 4.61 -0.76
C VAL A 241 -26.67 5.71 -1.74
N GLU A 242 -26.36 6.87 -1.19
CA GLU A 242 -25.69 7.99 -1.84
C GLU A 242 -24.22 8.07 -1.38
N GLN A 243 -23.44 8.99 -1.97
CA GLN A 243 -22.03 9.15 -1.65
C GLN A 243 -21.78 9.33 -0.15
N GLU A 244 -22.55 10.19 0.51
CA GLU A 244 -22.34 10.50 1.93
C GLU A 244 -22.57 9.29 2.84
N ASP A 245 -23.54 8.42 2.51
CA ASP A 245 -23.78 7.20 3.26
C ASP A 245 -22.55 6.26 3.23
N VAL A 246 -21.92 6.15 2.06
CA VAL A 246 -20.70 5.34 1.89
C VAL A 246 -19.54 5.97 2.68
N LEU A 247 -19.32 7.28 2.51
CA LEU A 247 -18.24 7.99 3.20
C LEU A 247 -18.38 7.91 4.72
N GLU A 248 -19.60 8.08 5.26
CA GLU A 248 -19.85 8.01 6.70
C GLU A 248 -19.52 6.63 7.28
N ILE A 249 -19.99 5.55 6.67
CA ILE A 249 -19.72 4.18 7.15
C ILE A 249 -18.21 3.90 7.12
N PHE A 250 -17.54 4.22 6.03
CA PHE A 250 -16.12 3.88 5.89
C PHE A 250 -15.19 4.86 6.61
N GLU A 251 -15.64 6.06 6.92
CA GLU A 251 -14.94 6.93 7.89
C GLU A 251 -15.00 6.34 9.30
N ARG A 252 -16.18 5.87 9.75
CA ARG A 252 -16.32 5.17 11.03
C ARG A 252 -15.49 3.88 11.07
N TRP A 253 -15.45 3.14 9.96
CA TRP A 253 -14.59 1.97 9.81
C TRP A 253 -13.11 2.34 9.95
N ALA A 254 -12.63 3.36 9.24
CA ALA A 254 -11.24 3.80 9.32
C ALA A 254 -10.86 4.23 10.75
N LYS A 255 -11.68 5.05 11.40
CA LYS A 255 -11.50 5.45 12.80
C LYS A 255 -11.45 4.25 13.74
N TYR A 256 -12.34 3.27 13.53
CA TYR A 256 -12.32 2.02 14.29
C TYR A 256 -11.02 1.24 14.09
N MET A 257 -10.53 1.11 12.86
CA MET A 257 -9.29 0.42 12.55
C MET A 257 -8.08 1.09 13.22
N PHE A 258 -7.97 2.42 13.13
CA PHE A 258 -6.89 3.16 13.80
C PHE A 258 -6.96 3.01 15.32
N LYS A 259 -8.15 3.02 15.91
CA LYS A 259 -8.33 2.86 17.35
C LYS A 259 -8.00 1.44 17.82
N ASP A 260 -8.60 0.43 17.19
CA ASP A 260 -8.48 -0.97 17.62
C ASP A 260 -7.06 -1.54 17.42
N VAL A 261 -6.44 -1.21 16.28
CA VAL A 261 -5.15 -1.79 15.91
C VAL A 261 -3.96 -0.98 16.42
N MET A 262 -4.05 0.37 16.40
CA MET A 262 -2.94 1.28 16.70
C MET A 262 -3.15 2.13 17.96
N ASN A 263 -4.34 2.09 18.55
CA ASN A 263 -4.74 2.94 19.67
C ASN A 263 -4.65 4.45 19.37
N ILE A 264 -4.98 4.83 18.12
CA ILE A 264 -5.03 6.22 17.66
C ILE A 264 -6.50 6.63 17.50
N ASP A 265 -6.89 7.75 18.11
CA ASP A 265 -8.23 8.34 17.99
C ASP A 265 -8.21 9.54 17.05
N PHE A 266 -9.24 9.63 16.20
CA PHE A 266 -9.56 10.81 15.41
C PHE A 266 -10.90 11.38 15.89
N ALA A 267 -10.88 12.52 16.56
CA ALA A 267 -12.07 13.19 17.08
C ALA A 267 -12.87 13.90 15.96
N GLU A 268 -12.14 14.60 15.08
CA GLU A 268 -12.75 15.37 14.00
C GLU A 268 -13.08 14.51 12.79
N PRO A 269 -14.08 14.87 11.98
CA PRO A 269 -14.33 14.28 10.68
C PRO A 269 -13.11 14.39 9.76
N PHE A 270 -12.91 13.42 8.87
CA PHE A 270 -11.87 13.51 7.86
C PHE A 270 -12.22 14.59 6.84
N GLN A 271 -11.21 15.36 6.44
CA GLN A 271 -11.38 16.39 5.41
C GLN A 271 -11.90 15.77 4.11
N ARG A 272 -12.87 16.40 3.48
CA ARG A 272 -13.29 16.13 2.10
C ARG A 272 -12.71 17.19 1.18
N MET A 273 -11.82 16.78 0.31
CA MET A 273 -11.10 17.67 -0.60
C MET A 273 -11.51 17.36 -2.04
N PRO A 274 -12.07 18.31 -2.79
CA PRO A 274 -12.31 18.12 -4.21
C PRO A 274 -11.01 17.80 -4.96
N TRP A 275 -11.07 16.93 -5.96
CA TRP A 275 -9.90 16.53 -6.76
C TRP A 275 -9.14 17.73 -7.33
N ILE A 276 -9.86 18.74 -7.82
CA ILE A 276 -9.22 19.94 -8.38
C ILE A 276 -8.41 20.71 -7.33
N GLU A 277 -8.92 20.81 -6.10
CA GLU A 277 -8.21 21.44 -4.98
C GLU A 277 -6.95 20.63 -4.60
N ALA A 278 -7.06 19.29 -4.55
CA ALA A 278 -5.91 18.41 -4.29
C ALA A 278 -4.81 18.59 -5.36
N MET A 279 -5.21 18.68 -6.62
CA MET A 279 -4.28 18.91 -7.73
C MET A 279 -3.66 20.33 -7.68
N GLU A 280 -4.45 21.37 -7.45
CA GLU A 280 -3.95 22.75 -7.45
C GLU A 280 -3.06 23.05 -6.24
N LYS A 281 -3.40 22.53 -5.05
CA LYS A 281 -2.63 22.79 -3.81
C LYS A 281 -1.46 21.83 -3.60
N TYR A 282 -1.50 20.60 -4.14
CA TYR A 282 -0.50 19.57 -3.82
C TYR A 282 0.03 18.83 -5.05
N GLY A 283 -0.58 19.03 -6.22
CA GLY A 283 -0.18 18.39 -7.48
C GLY A 283 -0.41 16.88 -7.54
N SER A 284 -1.36 16.39 -6.73
CA SER A 284 -1.67 14.96 -6.63
C SER A 284 -3.10 14.74 -6.17
N ASP A 285 -3.75 13.72 -6.71
CA ASP A 285 -5.03 13.16 -6.27
C ASP A 285 -4.95 12.44 -4.89
N LYS A 286 -3.74 12.26 -4.38
CA LYS A 286 -3.44 11.62 -3.08
C LYS A 286 -2.44 12.47 -2.30
N PRO A 287 -2.82 13.65 -1.82
CA PRO A 287 -1.91 14.57 -1.15
C PRO A 287 -1.43 14.03 0.20
N ASP A 288 -0.18 14.32 0.55
CA ASP A 288 0.36 14.11 1.90
C ASP A 288 0.14 15.36 2.75
N LEU A 289 -0.82 15.29 3.67
CA LEU A 289 -1.21 16.41 4.52
C LEU A 289 -0.47 16.45 5.87
N ARG A 290 0.55 15.61 6.09
CA ARG A 290 1.35 15.64 7.33
C ARG A 290 2.16 16.91 7.48
N PHE A 291 2.34 17.67 6.41
CA PHE A 291 3.08 18.94 6.36
C PHE A 291 2.46 19.89 5.34
N GLY A 292 2.70 21.20 5.51
CA GLY A 292 2.24 22.26 4.64
C GLY A 292 2.95 22.30 3.27
N MET A 293 3.46 23.48 2.86
CA MET A 293 4.05 23.74 1.54
C MET A 293 3.01 23.59 0.42
N GLU A 294 1.85 24.23 0.59
CA GLU A 294 0.83 24.32 -0.44
C GLU A 294 1.35 25.05 -1.68
N PHE A 295 0.83 24.71 -2.84
CA PHE A 295 1.19 25.34 -4.10
C PHE A 295 0.39 26.62 -4.32
N HIS A 296 1.04 27.58 -4.97
CA HIS A 296 0.46 28.85 -5.34
C HIS A 296 0.68 29.12 -6.82
N ASP A 297 -0.40 29.40 -7.53
CA ASP A 297 -0.35 29.89 -8.91
C ASP A 297 0.19 31.32 -8.90
N ILE A 298 1.27 31.53 -9.61
CA ILE A 298 1.93 32.84 -9.77
C ILE A 298 2.03 33.24 -11.24
N THR A 299 1.24 32.63 -12.12
CA THR A 299 1.33 32.82 -13.58
C THR A 299 1.16 34.28 -13.96
N ASP A 300 0.18 34.98 -13.37
CA ASP A 300 -0.08 36.41 -13.59
C ASP A 300 1.07 37.31 -13.13
N LEU A 301 1.79 36.91 -12.09
CA LEU A 301 2.96 37.63 -11.57
C LEU A 301 4.25 37.28 -12.27
N ALA A 302 4.30 36.13 -12.96
CA ALA A 302 5.50 35.59 -13.59
C ALA A 302 5.65 36.01 -15.05
N HIS A 303 4.58 36.31 -15.75
CA HIS A 303 4.57 36.73 -17.16
C HIS A 303 4.89 38.20 -17.36
N GLY A 304 5.46 38.53 -18.52
CA GLY A 304 5.71 39.93 -18.94
C GLY A 304 7.05 40.51 -18.50
N HIS A 305 7.94 39.70 -17.94
CA HIS A 305 9.27 40.11 -17.45
C HIS A 305 10.44 39.79 -18.41
N SER A 306 10.14 39.44 -19.67
CA SER A 306 11.15 39.05 -20.68
C SER A 306 11.98 37.80 -20.28
N PHE A 307 11.46 36.99 -19.39
CA PHE A 307 12.02 35.69 -19.03
C PHE A 307 11.25 34.60 -19.81
N SER A 308 11.77 34.25 -20.98
CA SER A 308 11.09 33.36 -21.93
C SER A 308 10.65 32.02 -21.33
N VAL A 309 11.36 31.51 -20.33
CA VAL A 309 10.98 30.25 -19.65
C VAL A 309 9.60 30.36 -18.97
N PHE A 310 9.27 31.53 -18.43
CA PHE A 310 7.94 31.77 -17.87
C PHE A 310 6.96 32.28 -18.93
N ASP A 311 7.39 33.28 -19.73
CA ASP A 311 6.53 33.92 -20.73
C ASP A 311 5.95 32.94 -21.78
N ASP A 312 6.70 31.87 -22.11
CA ASP A 312 6.28 30.81 -23.06
C ASP A 312 5.53 29.65 -22.38
N SER A 313 5.34 29.69 -21.05
CA SER A 313 4.68 28.64 -20.29
C SER A 313 3.19 28.91 -20.10
N GLU A 314 2.37 27.89 -20.12
CA GLU A 314 0.93 27.98 -19.81
C GLU A 314 0.70 28.30 -18.33
N TYR A 315 1.53 27.76 -17.45
CA TYR A 315 1.32 27.79 -16.00
C TYR A 315 2.65 27.89 -15.25
N VAL A 316 2.69 28.77 -14.25
CA VAL A 316 3.85 28.97 -13.36
C VAL A 316 3.39 28.81 -11.92
N VAL A 317 3.99 27.88 -11.20
CA VAL A 317 3.54 27.46 -9.87
C VAL A 317 4.71 27.18 -8.94
N GLY A 318 4.55 27.49 -7.66
CA GLY A 318 5.60 27.24 -6.67
C GLY A 318 5.05 27.02 -5.27
N PHE A 319 5.95 26.66 -4.36
CA PHE A 319 5.70 26.58 -2.93
C PHE A 319 6.86 27.14 -2.12
N ALA A 320 6.61 27.57 -0.88
CA ALA A 320 7.61 28.02 0.07
C ALA A 320 8.09 26.84 0.93
N ALA A 321 9.36 26.43 0.79
CA ALA A 321 10.01 25.44 1.63
C ALA A 321 10.44 26.09 2.94
N THR A 322 9.72 25.81 4.02
CA THR A 322 9.86 26.46 5.32
C THR A 322 11.25 26.22 5.91
N GLY A 323 11.92 27.31 6.33
CA GLY A 323 13.23 27.27 6.98
C GLY A 323 14.40 26.88 6.07
N CYS A 324 14.22 26.86 4.74
CA CYS A 324 15.23 26.42 3.78
C CYS A 324 16.06 27.57 3.15
N ALA A 325 15.89 28.81 3.58
CA ALA A 325 16.67 29.95 3.07
C ALA A 325 18.20 29.74 3.22
N GLY A 326 18.62 29.02 4.27
CA GLY A 326 20.02 28.68 4.53
C GLY A 326 20.64 27.65 3.59
N TYR A 327 19.91 27.05 2.65
CA TYR A 327 20.43 26.05 1.72
C TYR A 327 21.60 26.60 0.91
N THR A 328 22.69 25.86 0.91
CA THR A 328 23.88 26.15 0.12
C THR A 328 23.58 25.98 -1.37
N ARG A 329 24.42 26.57 -2.23
CA ARG A 329 24.33 26.37 -3.67
C ARG A 329 24.31 24.89 -4.06
N LYS A 330 25.14 24.07 -3.41
CA LYS A 330 25.20 22.61 -3.66
C LYS A 330 23.86 21.92 -3.36
N GLN A 331 23.16 22.33 -2.30
CA GLN A 331 21.83 21.77 -1.97
C GLN A 331 20.78 22.20 -2.99
N ILE A 332 20.79 23.47 -3.42
CA ILE A 332 19.87 23.96 -4.46
C ILE A 332 20.14 23.29 -5.81
N ASP A 333 21.44 23.13 -6.17
CA ASP A 333 21.82 22.40 -7.38
C ASP A 333 21.35 20.94 -7.32
N ALA A 334 21.40 20.29 -6.15
CA ALA A 334 20.88 18.94 -5.95
C ALA A 334 19.35 18.85 -6.17
N LEU A 335 18.57 19.84 -5.69
CA LEU A 335 17.14 19.93 -5.98
C LEU A 335 16.87 20.14 -7.47
N THR A 336 17.70 20.95 -8.15
CA THR A 336 17.59 21.17 -9.59
C THR A 336 17.86 19.89 -10.37
N GLU A 337 18.89 19.14 -9.99
CA GLU A 337 19.17 17.83 -10.61
C GLU A 337 18.09 16.80 -10.31
N TYR A 338 17.49 16.84 -9.12
CA TYR A 338 16.35 15.98 -8.78
C TYR A 338 15.16 16.18 -9.73
N VAL A 339 14.76 17.44 -9.98
CA VAL A 339 13.60 17.72 -10.85
C VAL A 339 13.87 17.41 -12.33
N LYS A 340 15.13 17.41 -12.76
CA LYS A 340 15.53 17.05 -14.12
C LYS A 340 15.58 15.55 -14.39
N ARG A 341 15.53 14.70 -13.37
CA ARG A 341 15.52 13.24 -13.54
C ARG A 341 14.36 12.83 -14.45
N PRO A 342 14.50 11.79 -15.29
CA PRO A 342 13.45 11.35 -16.22
C PRO A 342 12.12 11.08 -15.52
N GLN A 343 12.14 10.60 -14.28
CA GLN A 343 10.96 10.30 -13.48
C GLN A 343 10.15 11.55 -13.09
N VAL A 344 10.79 12.71 -12.99
CA VAL A 344 10.14 14.00 -12.72
C VAL A 344 9.97 14.80 -14.02
N GLY A 345 11.04 14.92 -14.81
CA GLY A 345 11.02 15.42 -16.17
C GLY A 345 10.84 16.94 -16.30
N ALA A 346 11.18 17.73 -15.27
CA ALA A 346 11.22 19.19 -15.39
C ALA A 346 12.48 19.66 -16.09
N LYS A 347 12.39 20.77 -16.81
CA LYS A 347 13.53 21.35 -17.57
C LYS A 347 14.54 22.09 -16.68
N GLY A 348 14.11 22.59 -15.53
CA GLY A 348 14.90 23.34 -14.58
C GLY A 348 14.11 23.69 -13.34
N LEU A 349 14.74 24.41 -12.42
CA LEU A 349 14.12 24.88 -11.17
C LEU A 349 14.47 26.34 -10.97
N VAL A 350 13.48 27.19 -10.77
CA VAL A 350 13.67 28.55 -10.30
C VAL A 350 13.52 28.58 -8.79
N TRP A 351 14.40 29.32 -8.14
CA TRP A 351 14.38 29.50 -6.70
C TRP A 351 14.43 30.98 -6.32
N ILE A 352 13.72 31.34 -5.24
CA ILE A 352 13.72 32.66 -4.62
C ILE A 352 13.93 32.45 -3.12
N ARG A 353 14.93 33.08 -2.55
CA ARG A 353 15.27 32.98 -1.13
C ARG A 353 14.81 34.24 -0.41
N MET A 354 14.18 34.09 0.74
CA MET A 354 13.92 35.16 1.69
C MET A 354 14.80 34.93 2.92
N ASP A 355 15.76 35.82 3.18
CA ASP A 355 16.61 35.69 4.39
C ASP A 355 15.83 36.07 5.66
N GLU A 356 16.47 35.96 6.82
CA GLU A 356 15.86 36.23 8.13
C GLU A 356 15.45 37.71 8.29
N GLU A 357 16.08 38.63 7.55
CA GLU A 357 15.75 40.06 7.50
C GLU A 357 14.66 40.40 6.47
N GLY A 358 14.20 39.42 5.69
CA GLY A 358 13.19 39.58 4.65
C GLY A 358 13.74 40.04 3.30
N ASN A 359 15.07 40.07 3.10
CA ASN A 359 15.65 40.41 1.81
C ASN A 359 15.49 39.26 0.84
N LEU A 360 15.16 39.57 -0.41
CA LEU A 360 14.93 38.59 -1.46
C LEU A 360 16.14 38.48 -2.39
N LYS A 361 16.48 37.24 -2.75
CA LYS A 361 17.48 36.90 -3.75
C LYS A 361 17.00 35.70 -4.57
N SER A 362 17.17 35.74 -5.89
CA SER A 362 16.67 34.69 -6.76
C SER A 362 17.65 34.27 -7.85
N SER A 363 17.32 33.17 -8.53
CA SER A 363 18.00 32.74 -9.77
C SER A 363 17.60 33.59 -10.98
N ILE A 364 16.61 34.46 -10.84
CA ILE A 364 16.02 35.27 -11.92
C ILE A 364 16.10 36.80 -11.65
N ASP A 365 16.97 37.24 -10.74
CA ASP A 365 17.19 38.65 -10.37
C ASP A 365 17.43 39.57 -11.56
N LYS A 366 17.89 39.07 -12.70
CA LYS A 366 18.14 39.83 -13.93
C LYS A 366 16.85 40.27 -14.64
N PHE A 367 15.75 39.59 -14.38
CA PHE A 367 14.47 39.78 -15.07
C PHE A 367 13.40 40.38 -14.17
N PHE A 368 13.49 40.19 -12.86
CA PHE A 368 12.49 40.59 -11.86
C PHE A 368 13.04 41.67 -10.94
N THR A 369 12.26 42.67 -10.68
CA THR A 369 12.58 43.72 -9.68
C THR A 369 12.37 43.18 -8.26
N ALA A 370 12.85 43.92 -7.26
CA ALA A 370 12.61 43.57 -5.85
C ALA A 370 11.11 43.61 -5.49
N GLU A 371 10.34 44.50 -6.14
CA GLU A 371 8.89 44.58 -5.95
C GLU A 371 8.16 43.41 -6.56
N ASP A 372 8.57 42.91 -7.73
CA ASP A 372 8.01 41.71 -8.36
C ASP A 372 8.27 40.47 -7.50
N LEU A 373 9.50 40.30 -7.03
CA LEU A 373 9.87 39.19 -6.15
C LEU A 373 9.11 39.23 -4.83
N LYS A 374 8.83 40.44 -4.30
CA LYS A 374 8.02 40.62 -3.09
C LYS A 374 6.57 40.21 -3.32
N ALA A 375 5.97 40.62 -4.45
CA ALA A 375 4.62 40.20 -4.80
C ALA A 375 4.49 38.68 -4.94
N ILE A 376 5.50 38.02 -5.54
CA ILE A 376 5.57 36.55 -5.61
C ILE A 376 5.67 35.94 -4.21
N ALA A 377 6.54 36.49 -3.34
CA ALA A 377 6.71 35.99 -1.99
C ALA A 377 5.43 36.13 -1.14
N GLU A 378 4.72 37.24 -1.28
CA GLU A 378 3.42 37.46 -0.62
C GLU A 378 2.36 36.47 -1.14
N ARG A 379 2.26 36.24 -2.46
CA ARG A 379 1.36 35.26 -3.06
C ARG A 379 1.65 33.83 -2.59
N MET A 380 2.92 33.48 -2.40
CA MET A 380 3.36 32.18 -1.93
C MET A 380 3.37 32.06 -0.40
N GLU A 381 2.87 33.05 0.31
CA GLU A 381 2.81 33.10 1.79
C GLU A 381 4.18 32.84 2.46
N ALA A 382 5.27 33.19 1.77
CA ALA A 382 6.62 32.96 2.24
C ALA A 382 6.96 33.85 3.45
N LYS A 383 7.70 33.26 4.38
CA LYS A 383 8.16 33.93 5.61
C LYS A 383 9.67 34.11 5.60
N PRO A 384 10.22 35.05 6.38
CA PRO A 384 11.65 35.14 6.59
C PRO A 384 12.24 33.77 6.98
N GLY A 385 13.31 33.37 6.29
CA GLY A 385 13.91 32.06 6.43
C GLY A 385 13.45 31.01 5.40
N ASP A 386 12.51 31.31 4.52
CA ASP A 386 11.98 30.36 3.54
C ASP A 386 12.70 30.39 2.18
N LEU A 387 12.67 29.26 1.50
CA LEU A 387 13.11 29.10 0.12
C LEU A 387 11.92 28.75 -0.78
N MET A 388 11.55 29.66 -1.67
CA MET A 388 10.52 29.43 -2.66
C MET A 388 11.08 28.66 -3.86
N LEU A 389 10.38 27.63 -4.28
CA LEU A 389 10.75 26.74 -5.39
C LEU A 389 9.63 26.78 -6.44
N VAL A 390 10.01 27.08 -7.69
CA VAL A 390 9.05 27.36 -8.77
C VAL A 390 9.35 26.50 -9.98
N LEU A 391 8.30 25.91 -10.55
CA LEU A 391 8.32 25.20 -11.84
C LEU A 391 7.27 25.82 -12.78
N CYS A 392 7.41 25.51 -14.06
CA CYS A 392 6.48 25.99 -15.10
C CYS A 392 6.31 24.98 -16.22
N GLY A 393 5.22 25.09 -16.98
CA GLY A 393 4.92 24.24 -18.11
C GLY A 393 3.42 24.11 -18.41
N LYS A 394 2.96 22.99 -18.95
CA LYS A 394 1.53 22.64 -19.00
C LYS A 394 1.02 22.45 -17.57
N LYS A 395 -0.18 22.95 -17.24
CA LYS A 395 -0.72 23.03 -15.86
C LYS A 395 -0.53 21.74 -15.06
N PHE A 396 -1.18 20.66 -15.43
CA PHE A 396 -1.13 19.44 -14.63
C PHE A 396 0.25 18.77 -14.59
N LYS A 397 1.05 18.95 -15.66
CA LYS A 397 2.42 18.44 -15.67
C LYS A 397 3.31 19.21 -14.69
N ALA A 398 3.22 20.55 -14.67
CA ALA A 398 3.96 21.37 -13.72
C ALA A 398 3.59 21.06 -12.26
N LEU A 399 2.29 20.89 -11.99
CA LEU A 399 1.77 20.50 -10.68
C LEU A 399 2.32 19.14 -10.22
N THR A 400 2.26 18.11 -11.07
CA THR A 400 2.79 16.77 -10.74
C THR A 400 4.30 16.79 -10.51
N GLN A 401 5.06 17.54 -11.32
CA GLN A 401 6.50 17.70 -11.13
C GLN A 401 6.83 18.41 -9.82
N LEU A 402 6.05 19.44 -9.47
CA LEU A 402 6.22 20.18 -8.22
C LEU A 402 5.85 19.32 -7.00
N CYS A 403 4.85 18.44 -7.13
CA CYS A 403 4.51 17.46 -6.10
C CYS A 403 5.69 16.53 -5.77
N ALA A 404 6.37 16.01 -6.79
CA ALA A 404 7.55 15.19 -6.58
C ALA A 404 8.63 15.95 -5.81
N LEU A 405 8.85 17.24 -6.15
CA LEU A 405 9.80 18.10 -5.43
C LEU A 405 9.35 18.36 -3.99
N ARG A 406 8.07 18.65 -3.75
CA ARG A 406 7.50 18.88 -2.42
C ARG A 406 7.70 17.67 -1.51
N LEU A 407 7.39 16.47 -2.00
CA LEU A 407 7.59 15.23 -1.26
C LEU A 407 9.07 14.97 -0.96
N HIS A 408 9.96 15.24 -1.90
CA HIS A 408 11.40 15.10 -1.71
C HIS A 408 11.94 16.09 -0.66
N VAL A 409 11.52 17.35 -0.69
CA VAL A 409 11.89 18.36 0.33
C VAL A 409 11.32 17.96 1.69
N GLY A 410 10.06 17.49 1.75
CA GLY A 410 9.44 16.98 2.98
C GLY A 410 10.21 15.81 3.60
N GLU A 411 10.75 14.91 2.78
CA GLU A 411 11.62 13.81 3.22
C GLU A 411 12.95 14.33 3.78
N LEU A 412 13.63 15.24 3.07
CA LEU A 412 14.89 15.85 3.51
C LEU A 412 14.75 16.59 4.84
N LEU A 413 13.58 17.16 5.11
CA LEU A 413 13.26 17.87 6.36
C LEU A 413 12.70 16.97 7.46
N GLY A 414 12.54 15.66 7.21
CA GLY A 414 11.96 14.72 8.17
C GLY A 414 10.49 14.96 8.50
N LEU A 415 9.73 15.62 7.60
CA LEU A 415 8.33 15.97 7.82
C LEU A 415 7.37 14.80 7.53
N ARG A 416 7.85 13.78 6.81
CA ARG A 416 7.09 12.58 6.46
C ARG A 416 7.18 11.49 7.54
N ASP A 417 6.94 11.87 8.81
CA ASP A 417 6.98 10.94 9.95
C ASP A 417 5.98 9.78 9.75
N PRO A 418 6.42 8.52 9.67
CA PRO A 418 5.54 7.37 9.46
C PRO A 418 4.61 7.07 10.65
N LYS A 419 4.85 7.70 11.81
CA LYS A 419 4.00 7.57 13.01
C LYS A 419 2.85 8.58 13.05
N LYS A 420 2.85 9.55 12.14
CA LYS A 420 1.77 10.52 12.00
C LYS A 420 0.86 10.11 10.85
N PHE A 421 -0.43 10.24 11.05
CA PHE A 421 -1.45 9.89 10.07
C PHE A 421 -2.32 11.10 9.77
N ALA A 422 -2.49 11.41 8.50
CA ALA A 422 -3.31 12.49 7.98
C ALA A 422 -4.30 11.93 6.94
N PRO A 423 -5.37 11.25 7.39
CA PRO A 423 -6.39 10.70 6.50
C PRO A 423 -7.30 11.79 5.96
N LEU A 424 -7.72 11.63 4.69
CA LEU A 424 -8.72 12.48 4.04
C LEU A 424 -9.49 11.70 2.99
N TRP A 425 -10.61 12.26 2.56
CA TRP A 425 -11.34 11.86 1.36
C TRP A 425 -11.04 12.82 0.22
N VAL A 426 -10.62 12.31 -0.92
CA VAL A 426 -10.60 13.07 -2.17
C VAL A 426 -11.87 12.71 -2.93
N VAL A 427 -12.60 13.75 -3.38
CA VAL A 427 -13.92 13.62 -4.00
C VAL A 427 -14.01 14.44 -5.29
N ASP A 428 -15.11 14.30 -6.01
CA ASP A 428 -15.41 15.13 -7.20
C ASP A 428 -14.33 15.02 -8.29
N PHE A 429 -13.90 13.80 -8.57
CA PHE A 429 -12.96 13.52 -9.66
C PHE A 429 -13.57 13.88 -11.02
N PRO A 430 -12.74 14.20 -12.04
CA PRO A 430 -13.20 14.21 -13.41
C PRO A 430 -13.79 12.84 -13.79
N MET A 431 -14.89 12.82 -14.52
CA MET A 431 -15.48 11.57 -14.99
C MET A 431 -14.71 10.95 -16.15
N PHE A 432 -14.21 11.82 -17.00
CA PHE A 432 -13.50 11.46 -18.22
C PHE A 432 -12.15 12.14 -18.28
N GLU A 433 -11.19 11.45 -18.88
CA GLU A 433 -9.88 11.96 -19.24
C GLU A 433 -9.75 11.96 -20.77
N TRP A 434 -9.34 13.10 -21.32
CA TRP A 434 -9.08 13.22 -22.76
C TRP A 434 -7.66 12.77 -23.07
N ASP A 435 -7.52 11.90 -24.03
CA ASP A 435 -6.23 11.45 -24.54
C ASP A 435 -5.93 12.11 -25.89
N ASP A 436 -4.86 12.92 -25.93
CA ASP A 436 -4.44 13.67 -27.11
C ASP A 436 -3.93 12.76 -28.25
N GLU A 437 -3.44 11.53 -27.95
CA GLU A 437 -2.90 10.62 -28.94
C GLU A 437 -4.00 9.85 -29.68
N THR A 438 -5.02 9.43 -28.94
CA THR A 438 -6.14 8.65 -29.49
C THR A 438 -7.35 9.52 -29.83
N GLU A 439 -7.31 10.81 -29.48
CA GLU A 439 -8.37 11.80 -29.70
C GLU A 439 -9.75 11.32 -29.20
N ARG A 440 -9.78 10.75 -27.97
CA ARG A 440 -11.02 10.26 -27.36
C ARG A 440 -10.99 10.38 -25.83
N PHE A 441 -12.17 10.28 -25.24
CA PHE A 441 -12.34 10.17 -23.80
C PHE A 441 -12.14 8.73 -23.30
N TYR A 442 -11.52 8.62 -22.14
CA TYR A 442 -11.44 7.42 -21.30
C TYR A 442 -12.13 7.68 -19.97
N ALA A 443 -12.67 6.65 -19.35
CA ALA A 443 -13.17 6.75 -17.99
C ALA A 443 -11.99 6.91 -17.03
N MET A 444 -12.03 7.92 -16.14
CA MET A 444 -10.95 8.12 -15.18
C MET A 444 -10.89 6.98 -14.13
N HIS A 445 -12.04 6.40 -13.76
CA HIS A 445 -12.15 5.29 -12.83
C HIS A 445 -12.68 4.03 -13.53
N HIS A 446 -14.00 3.96 -13.72
CA HIS A 446 -14.66 2.78 -14.24
C HIS A 446 -15.89 3.19 -15.08
N PRO A 447 -16.22 2.48 -16.18
CA PRO A 447 -17.39 2.80 -17.02
C PRO A 447 -18.74 2.75 -16.32
N PHE A 448 -18.82 2.12 -15.15
CA PHE A 448 -20.04 2.04 -14.33
C PHE A 448 -20.12 3.11 -13.22
N THR A 449 -19.17 4.02 -13.16
CA THR A 449 -19.21 5.16 -12.24
C THR A 449 -20.30 6.14 -12.64
N SER A 450 -21.13 6.56 -11.68
CA SER A 450 -22.17 7.57 -11.90
C SER A 450 -21.57 8.98 -11.99
N PRO A 451 -22.04 9.84 -12.90
CA PRO A 451 -21.74 11.27 -12.85
C PRO A 451 -22.40 11.91 -11.63
N LYS A 452 -21.92 13.09 -11.22
CA LYS A 452 -22.67 13.95 -10.30
C LYS A 452 -24.00 14.34 -10.95
N PRO A 453 -25.14 14.29 -10.23
CA PRO A 453 -26.47 14.58 -10.79
C PRO A 453 -26.54 15.96 -11.45
N GLU A 454 -25.90 16.97 -10.87
CA GLU A 454 -25.86 18.34 -11.39
C GLU A 454 -25.05 18.52 -12.68
N ASP A 455 -24.18 17.55 -13.03
CA ASP A 455 -23.32 17.62 -14.21
C ASP A 455 -23.86 16.79 -15.40
N VAL A 456 -24.94 16.04 -15.22
CA VAL A 456 -25.53 15.18 -16.27
C VAL A 456 -25.90 15.96 -17.53
N GLU A 457 -26.33 17.22 -17.38
CA GLU A 457 -26.66 18.10 -18.52
C GLU A 457 -25.48 18.39 -19.45
N TYR A 458 -24.23 18.26 -18.96
CA TYR A 458 -23.00 18.52 -19.74
C TYR A 458 -22.47 17.28 -20.49
N MET A 459 -23.04 16.11 -20.23
CA MET A 459 -22.53 14.83 -20.76
C MET A 459 -22.35 14.82 -22.30
N GLU A 460 -23.29 15.41 -23.05
CA GLU A 460 -23.22 15.45 -24.52
C GLU A 460 -22.53 16.72 -25.04
N SER A 461 -22.60 17.83 -24.32
CA SER A 461 -22.10 19.13 -24.78
C SER A 461 -20.63 19.38 -24.40
N ASP A 462 -20.22 18.96 -23.20
CA ASP A 462 -18.88 19.16 -22.65
C ASP A 462 -18.51 18.04 -21.66
N PRO A 463 -18.23 16.80 -22.15
CA PRO A 463 -17.91 15.66 -21.29
C PRO A 463 -16.70 15.91 -20.36
N GLY A 464 -15.74 16.73 -20.78
CA GLY A 464 -14.55 17.05 -20.00
C GLY A 464 -14.84 17.85 -18.71
N ARG A 465 -16.02 18.45 -18.60
CA ARG A 465 -16.48 19.18 -17.41
C ARG A 465 -17.17 18.31 -16.37
N VAL A 466 -17.62 17.12 -16.77
CA VAL A 466 -18.44 16.25 -15.93
C VAL A 466 -17.61 15.65 -14.81
N ARG A 467 -18.08 15.82 -13.56
CA ARG A 467 -17.48 15.20 -12.38
C ARG A 467 -18.11 13.83 -12.11
N ALA A 468 -17.28 12.92 -11.68
CA ALA A 468 -17.68 11.59 -11.21
C ALA A 468 -18.19 11.65 -9.77
N ASN A 469 -19.20 10.84 -9.45
CA ASN A 469 -19.61 10.55 -8.09
C ASN A 469 -18.67 9.49 -7.50
N ALA A 470 -17.36 9.81 -7.48
CA ALA A 470 -16.27 8.96 -7.05
C ALA A 470 -15.52 9.59 -5.88
N TYR A 471 -14.87 8.74 -5.10
CA TYR A 471 -14.19 9.12 -3.86
C TYR A 471 -13.05 8.16 -3.56
N ASP A 472 -11.91 8.72 -3.11
CA ASP A 472 -10.76 7.97 -2.66
C ASP A 472 -10.44 8.28 -1.20
N PHE A 473 -10.18 7.24 -0.42
CA PHE A 473 -9.62 7.36 0.91
C PHE A 473 -8.10 7.43 0.82
N VAL A 474 -7.55 8.56 1.20
CA VAL A 474 -6.12 8.85 1.11
C VAL A 474 -5.55 9.02 2.51
N CYS A 475 -4.36 8.50 2.73
CA CYS A 475 -3.60 8.72 3.97
C CYS A 475 -2.11 8.81 3.66
N ASN A 476 -1.47 9.87 4.16
CA ASN A 476 -0.02 10.06 4.06
C ASN A 476 0.54 10.03 2.62
N GLY A 477 -0.19 10.56 1.66
CA GLY A 477 0.24 10.57 0.26
C GLY A 477 0.01 9.25 -0.49
N THR A 478 -0.80 8.36 0.09
CA THR A 478 -1.12 7.07 -0.50
C THR A 478 -2.64 6.88 -0.57
N GLU A 479 -3.13 6.51 -1.74
CA GLU A 479 -4.49 6.01 -1.92
C GLU A 479 -4.60 4.63 -1.25
N ILE A 480 -5.40 4.55 -0.21
CA ILE A 480 -5.65 3.32 0.55
C ILE A 480 -6.84 2.56 0.00
N GLY A 481 -7.80 3.27 -0.53
CA GLY A 481 -8.98 2.69 -1.16
C GLY A 481 -9.75 3.72 -1.96
N GLY A 482 -10.52 3.25 -2.92
CA GLY A 482 -11.34 4.11 -3.76
C GLY A 482 -12.64 3.43 -4.20
N GLY A 483 -13.58 4.23 -4.59
CA GLY A 483 -14.88 3.77 -5.03
C GLY A 483 -15.76 4.84 -5.67
N SER A 484 -17.01 4.47 -5.94
CA SER A 484 -17.97 5.39 -6.53
C SER A 484 -19.41 4.94 -6.27
N ILE A 485 -20.35 5.84 -6.49
CA ILE A 485 -21.74 5.47 -6.74
C ILE A 485 -21.82 4.93 -8.19
N ARG A 486 -22.60 3.86 -8.39
CA ARG A 486 -22.72 3.16 -9.67
C ARG A 486 -23.92 3.66 -10.44
N ILE A 487 -23.82 3.53 -11.77
CA ILE A 487 -24.97 3.75 -12.65
C ILE A 487 -25.90 2.55 -12.51
N HIS A 488 -27.18 2.82 -12.30
CA HIS A 488 -28.24 1.81 -12.33
C HIS A 488 -29.30 2.10 -13.42
N ASP A 489 -29.22 3.27 -14.04
CA ASP A 489 -30.06 3.67 -15.17
C ASP A 489 -29.47 3.21 -16.51
N ALA A 490 -30.24 2.45 -17.29
CA ALA A 490 -29.78 1.87 -18.54
C ALA A 490 -29.52 2.92 -19.64
N GLN A 491 -30.26 4.05 -19.65
CA GLN A 491 -30.10 5.10 -20.65
C GLN A 491 -28.83 5.89 -20.38
N LEU A 492 -28.59 6.24 -19.13
CA LEU A 492 -27.37 6.91 -18.71
C LEU A 492 -26.14 6.03 -19.00
N GLN A 493 -26.23 4.72 -18.72
CA GLN A 493 -25.13 3.79 -19.02
C GLN A 493 -24.83 3.71 -20.53
N ALA A 494 -25.86 3.68 -21.37
CA ALA A 494 -25.67 3.67 -22.81
C ALA A 494 -25.03 4.96 -23.32
N LEU A 495 -25.38 6.12 -22.76
CA LEU A 495 -24.77 7.41 -23.09
C LEU A 495 -23.28 7.42 -22.74
N ILE A 496 -22.91 6.92 -21.56
CA ILE A 496 -21.50 6.84 -21.13
C ILE A 496 -20.70 5.92 -22.05
N PHE A 497 -21.22 4.75 -22.42
CA PHE A 497 -20.55 3.88 -23.37
C PHE A 497 -20.35 4.56 -24.74
N LYS A 498 -21.33 5.34 -25.19
CA LYS A 498 -21.22 6.14 -26.44
C LYS A 498 -20.08 7.16 -26.33
N ILE A 499 -19.97 7.90 -25.22
CA ILE A 499 -18.90 8.89 -25.00
C ILE A 499 -17.52 8.22 -24.98
N LEU A 500 -17.42 7.03 -24.36
CA LEU A 500 -16.20 6.23 -24.32
C LEU A 500 -15.87 5.52 -25.64
N GLY A 501 -16.70 5.69 -26.68
CA GLY A 501 -16.47 5.11 -28.01
C GLY A 501 -16.84 3.63 -28.15
N PHE A 502 -17.64 3.08 -27.25
CA PHE A 502 -18.18 1.73 -27.41
C PHE A 502 -19.34 1.73 -28.41
N THR A 503 -19.34 0.77 -29.34
CA THR A 503 -20.57 0.47 -30.06
C THR A 503 -21.54 -0.34 -29.21
N PRO A 504 -22.85 -0.31 -29.47
CA PRO A 504 -23.82 -1.12 -28.71
C PRO A 504 -23.47 -2.61 -28.68
N GLU A 505 -22.94 -3.14 -29.80
CA GLU A 505 -22.55 -4.54 -29.93
C GLU A 505 -21.36 -4.88 -29.03
N LYS A 506 -20.33 -4.04 -28.99
CA LYS A 506 -19.16 -4.21 -28.13
C LYS A 506 -19.54 -4.08 -26.65
N ALA A 507 -20.38 -3.11 -26.29
CA ALA A 507 -20.88 -2.96 -24.93
C ALA A 507 -21.68 -4.21 -24.51
N GLN A 508 -22.52 -4.75 -25.38
CA GLN A 508 -23.29 -5.97 -25.14
C GLN A 508 -22.37 -7.21 -25.03
N GLU A 509 -21.34 -7.31 -25.84
CA GLU A 509 -20.38 -8.42 -25.78
C GLU A 509 -19.60 -8.44 -24.46
N GLN A 510 -19.13 -7.29 -24.00
CA GLN A 510 -18.27 -7.18 -22.82
C GLN A 510 -19.04 -7.11 -21.51
N PHE A 511 -20.17 -6.40 -21.47
CA PHE A 511 -20.92 -6.07 -20.27
C PHE A 511 -22.38 -6.52 -20.32
N GLY A 512 -22.78 -7.25 -21.34
CA GLY A 512 -24.18 -7.62 -21.59
C GLY A 512 -24.82 -8.37 -20.44
N PHE A 513 -24.07 -9.21 -19.72
CA PHE A 513 -24.56 -9.94 -18.56
C PHE A 513 -25.00 -8.99 -17.41
N LEU A 514 -24.21 -7.94 -17.14
CA LEU A 514 -24.54 -6.95 -16.12
C LEU A 514 -25.65 -6.01 -16.57
N MET A 515 -25.59 -5.51 -17.82
CA MET A 515 -26.64 -4.69 -18.41
C MET A 515 -27.99 -5.42 -18.47
N ASN A 516 -27.98 -6.73 -18.73
CA ASN A 516 -29.18 -7.54 -18.71
C ASN A 516 -29.72 -7.76 -17.29
N ALA A 517 -28.84 -7.93 -16.30
CA ALA A 517 -29.26 -8.05 -14.90
C ALA A 517 -29.96 -6.76 -14.43
N PHE A 518 -29.48 -5.59 -14.83
CA PHE A 518 -30.08 -4.31 -14.45
C PHE A 518 -31.53 -4.14 -14.95
N LYS A 519 -31.91 -4.82 -16.03
CA LYS A 519 -33.30 -4.83 -16.52
C LYS A 519 -34.29 -5.47 -15.55
N PHE A 520 -33.79 -6.24 -14.57
CA PHE A 520 -34.61 -6.88 -13.53
C PHE A 520 -34.70 -6.07 -12.25
N GLY A 521 -34.28 -4.81 -12.25
CA GLY A 521 -34.41 -3.90 -11.13
C GLY A 521 -33.16 -3.77 -10.28
N ALA A 522 -32.14 -3.10 -10.83
CA ALA A 522 -30.96 -2.73 -10.05
C ALA A 522 -31.29 -1.59 -9.07
N PRO A 523 -31.02 -1.72 -7.78
CA PRO A 523 -31.15 -0.61 -6.83
C PRO A 523 -30.08 0.45 -7.10
N PRO A 524 -30.25 1.71 -6.66
CA PRO A 524 -29.13 2.62 -6.46
C PRO A 524 -28.10 1.94 -5.55
N HIS A 525 -26.83 1.93 -5.93
CA HIS A 525 -25.79 1.25 -5.17
C HIS A 525 -24.43 1.93 -5.34
N GLY A 526 -23.56 1.70 -4.39
CA GLY A 526 -22.22 2.22 -4.37
C GLY A 526 -21.33 1.43 -3.41
N GLY A 527 -20.05 1.60 -3.55
CA GLY A 527 -19.09 0.90 -2.72
C GLY A 527 -17.67 1.35 -2.97
N LEU A 528 -16.74 0.68 -2.34
CA LEU A 528 -15.31 0.93 -2.52
C LEU A 528 -14.50 -0.34 -2.27
N ALA A 529 -13.24 -0.29 -2.65
CA ALA A 529 -12.27 -1.33 -2.34
C ALA A 529 -11.02 -0.71 -1.69
N PHE A 530 -10.59 -1.30 -0.56
CA PHE A 530 -9.33 -0.92 0.07
C PHE A 530 -8.24 -1.91 -0.31
N GLY A 531 -7.05 -1.39 -0.64
CA GLY A 531 -5.86 -2.21 -0.79
C GLY A 531 -5.38 -2.72 0.57
N PHE A 532 -5.70 -3.98 0.90
CA PHE A 532 -5.37 -4.54 2.22
C PHE A 532 -3.87 -4.59 2.47
N ASP A 533 -3.07 -4.90 1.47
CA ASP A 533 -1.61 -4.93 1.57
C ASP A 533 -1.03 -3.53 1.83
N ARG A 534 -1.57 -2.50 1.16
CA ARG A 534 -1.21 -1.09 1.40
C ARG A 534 -1.62 -0.63 2.80
N LEU A 535 -2.81 -0.98 3.24
CA LEU A 535 -3.28 -0.65 4.58
C LEU A 535 -2.37 -1.29 5.66
N CYS A 536 -1.95 -2.55 5.46
CA CYS A 536 -1.01 -3.21 6.35
C CYS A 536 0.35 -2.50 6.36
N SER A 537 0.89 -2.08 5.21
CA SER A 537 2.17 -1.36 5.15
C SER A 537 2.09 0.02 5.78
N LEU A 538 0.99 0.73 5.59
CA LEU A 538 0.73 2.02 6.25
C LEU A 538 0.74 1.88 7.79
N PHE A 539 0.01 0.90 8.33
CA PHE A 539 -0.08 0.65 9.78
C PHE A 539 1.23 0.13 10.37
N GLY A 540 1.98 -0.65 9.60
CA GLY A 540 3.28 -1.17 10.01
C GLY A 540 4.46 -0.22 9.78
N GLY A 541 4.24 0.93 9.12
CA GLY A 541 5.26 1.96 8.90
C GLY A 541 6.34 1.58 7.86
N SER A 542 6.01 0.73 6.88
CA SER A 542 6.90 0.34 5.78
C SER A 542 6.35 0.81 4.44
N GLU A 543 7.23 1.19 3.52
CA GLU A 543 6.83 1.56 2.15
C GLU A 543 6.61 0.33 1.24
N SER A 544 7.11 -0.85 1.65
CA SER A 544 7.01 -2.07 0.86
C SER A 544 5.88 -2.97 1.35
N ILE A 545 4.90 -3.25 0.49
CA ILE A 545 3.83 -4.20 0.79
C ILE A 545 4.33 -5.65 0.89
N ARG A 546 5.50 -6.00 0.32
CA ARG A 546 6.06 -7.36 0.32
C ARG A 546 6.35 -7.89 1.73
N ASP A 547 6.64 -7.01 2.69
CA ASP A 547 6.88 -7.40 4.07
C ASP A 547 5.61 -7.86 4.80
N TYR A 548 4.44 -7.53 4.27
CA TYR A 548 3.11 -7.89 4.80
C TYR A 548 2.43 -9.02 4.02
N ILE A 549 3.11 -9.57 3.02
CA ILE A 549 2.67 -10.73 2.23
C ILE A 549 3.59 -11.90 2.57
N ALA A 550 3.01 -13.03 2.99
CA ALA A 550 3.82 -14.19 3.40
C ALA A 550 4.77 -14.66 2.29
N PHE A 551 4.26 -14.81 1.07
CA PHE A 551 5.00 -15.28 -0.10
C PHE A 551 4.80 -14.34 -1.29
N PRO A 552 5.50 -13.18 -1.32
CA PRO A 552 5.39 -12.20 -2.41
C PRO A 552 6.21 -12.64 -3.63
N LYS A 553 5.90 -12.04 -4.79
CA LYS A 553 6.76 -12.11 -5.98
C LYS A 553 7.88 -11.06 -5.89
N ASN A 554 9.00 -11.34 -6.55
CA ASN A 554 10.10 -10.38 -6.70
C ASN A 554 9.76 -9.30 -7.76
N ASN A 555 10.68 -8.37 -8.01
CA ASN A 555 10.47 -7.28 -8.98
C ASN A 555 10.33 -7.77 -10.44
N ALA A 556 10.75 -9.01 -10.74
CA ALA A 556 10.55 -9.65 -12.04
C ALA A 556 9.25 -10.50 -12.12
N GLY A 557 8.37 -10.39 -11.13
CA GLY A 557 7.12 -11.15 -11.09
C GLY A 557 7.28 -12.64 -10.76
N ARG A 558 8.45 -13.05 -10.24
CA ARG A 558 8.74 -14.45 -9.96
C ARG A 558 8.63 -14.79 -8.48
N ASP A 559 8.09 -15.95 -8.19
CA ASP A 559 8.30 -16.65 -6.91
C ASP A 559 9.58 -17.46 -7.02
N VAL A 560 10.67 -16.95 -6.44
CA VAL A 560 11.98 -17.61 -6.52
C VAL A 560 12.15 -18.78 -5.53
N MET A 561 11.20 -18.94 -4.61
CA MET A 561 11.16 -20.07 -3.69
C MET A 561 10.49 -21.29 -4.33
N LEU A 562 9.36 -21.08 -5.03
CA LEU A 562 8.59 -22.11 -5.72
C LEU A 562 9.00 -22.29 -7.19
N ASP A 563 9.91 -21.45 -7.69
CA ASP A 563 10.31 -21.37 -9.09
C ASP A 563 9.11 -21.16 -10.04
N ALA A 564 8.21 -20.25 -9.67
CA ALA A 564 7.03 -19.90 -10.48
C ALA A 564 7.19 -18.49 -11.10
N PRO A 565 6.75 -18.28 -12.38
CA PRO A 565 6.19 -19.27 -13.30
C PRO A 565 7.24 -20.28 -13.80
N SER A 566 6.80 -21.49 -14.11
CA SER A 566 7.64 -22.58 -14.59
C SER A 566 7.10 -23.13 -15.92
N LEU A 567 7.92 -23.91 -16.61
CA LEU A 567 7.49 -24.66 -17.78
C LEU A 567 6.48 -25.74 -17.38
N ILE A 568 5.56 -26.04 -18.29
CA ILE A 568 4.61 -27.15 -18.15
C ILE A 568 4.97 -28.27 -19.13
N ASP A 569 4.58 -29.50 -18.82
CA ASP A 569 4.88 -30.65 -19.64
C ASP A 569 4.12 -30.63 -20.97
N GLN A 570 4.72 -31.20 -22.01
CA GLN A 570 4.10 -31.28 -23.35
C GLN A 570 2.75 -32.03 -23.29
N SER A 571 2.60 -33.05 -22.47
CA SER A 571 1.33 -33.75 -22.28
C SER A 571 0.21 -32.86 -21.78
N GLN A 572 0.52 -31.90 -20.91
CA GLN A 572 -0.46 -30.91 -20.43
C GLN A 572 -0.83 -29.92 -21.54
N LEU A 573 0.14 -29.49 -22.36
CA LEU A 573 -0.13 -28.64 -23.52
C LEU A 573 -1.04 -29.36 -24.53
N ASP A 574 -0.77 -30.63 -24.81
CA ASP A 574 -1.55 -31.46 -25.72
C ASP A 574 -3.00 -31.64 -25.22
N GLU A 575 -3.19 -31.90 -23.92
CA GLU A 575 -4.52 -31.99 -23.29
C GLU A 575 -5.30 -30.68 -23.33
N LEU A 576 -4.61 -29.54 -23.35
CA LEU A 576 -5.19 -28.20 -23.43
C LEU A 576 -5.34 -27.68 -24.87
N TYR A 577 -4.88 -28.44 -25.87
CA TYR A 577 -4.81 -28.05 -27.28
C TYR A 577 -3.99 -26.76 -27.49
N LEU A 578 -2.88 -26.59 -26.77
CA LEU A 578 -2.01 -25.41 -26.81
C LEU A 578 -0.66 -25.74 -27.45
N ALA A 579 -0.09 -24.77 -28.14
CA ALA A 579 1.26 -24.83 -28.65
C ALA A 579 2.04 -23.57 -28.20
N LEU A 580 3.30 -23.76 -27.79
CA LEU A 580 4.19 -22.64 -27.43
C LEU A 580 4.83 -22.08 -28.70
N VAL A 581 4.69 -20.79 -28.90
CA VAL A 581 5.43 -20.02 -29.92
C VAL A 581 6.70 -19.47 -29.26
N LYS A 582 7.85 -19.64 -29.92
CA LYS A 582 9.09 -19.03 -29.42
C LYS A 582 8.96 -17.51 -29.57
N PRO A 583 9.30 -16.74 -28.50
CA PRO A 583 9.40 -15.28 -28.66
C PRO A 583 10.48 -14.95 -29.69
N GLU A 584 10.21 -13.94 -30.54
CA GLU A 584 11.16 -13.44 -31.52
C GLU A 584 12.38 -12.78 -30.89
#